data_f7b6e29bee97c9c2a5f7cf51a368b5cd
#
_entry.id   f7b6e29bee97c9c2a5f7cf51a368b5cd
#
_cell.length_a   1.000
_cell.length_b   1.000
_cell.length_c   1.000
_cell.angle_alpha   90.00
_cell.angle_beta   90.00
_cell.angle_gamma   90.00
#
_symmetry.space_group_name_H-M   'P 1'
#
loop_
_entity.id
_entity.type
_entity.pdbx_description
1 polymer ?
#
loop_
_entity_poly.entity_id
_entity_poly.type
_entity_poly.pdbx_seq_one_letter_code
_entity_poly.pdbx_strand_id
1 'polypeptide(L)'
;MSLLKVEDIHTYYGRSYILQGASLEVRKEEIVALLGRNGAGKTTTLKTIMGLVKPRAGRILFKDGDVTRLPAFKVARRGIGYVPQGRHLFPKMTVLENLKTGMRDQSDAQQLEGVFSLFPVLRERLNQLAGTLSGGEQQAVAISRALIKRPDIILLDEPTTGLMPIFVFKLKEIFKKLTENGIAILLVEEKIPFALSVADQVYFMVKGKIEYRAGKEELQGKKEILIRYLGVEV
;
A
#
# COMPACT_ATOMS: atom_id res chain seq x y z
N MET A 1 7.85 7.60 -17.00
CA MET A 1 6.40 7.61 -17.30
C MET A 1 5.66 7.28 -16.01
N SER A 2 4.61 8.02 -15.65
CA SER A 2 3.86 7.76 -14.42
C SER A 2 3.00 6.51 -14.57
N LEU A 3 3.03 5.58 -13.61
CA LEU A 3 2.21 4.38 -13.60
C LEU A 3 0.81 4.66 -13.01
N LEU A 4 0.78 5.42 -11.91
CA LEU A 4 -0.43 5.88 -11.23
C LEU A 4 -0.37 7.40 -11.09
N LYS A 5 -1.45 8.09 -11.46
CA LYS A 5 -1.58 9.53 -11.33
C LYS A 5 -2.91 9.86 -10.67
N VAL A 6 -2.84 10.58 -9.60
CA VAL A 6 -4.00 11.09 -8.86
C VAL A 6 -4.00 12.60 -9.04
N GLU A 7 -5.07 13.15 -9.60
CA GLU A 7 -5.17 14.56 -9.97
C GLU A 7 -6.36 15.19 -9.28
N ASP A 8 -6.09 16.10 -8.35
CA ASP A 8 -7.06 17.00 -7.70
C ASP A 8 -8.30 16.26 -7.16
N ILE A 9 -8.10 15.13 -6.45
CA ILE A 9 -9.23 14.34 -5.95
C ILE A 9 -9.89 14.97 -4.74
N HIS A 10 -11.24 15.04 -4.81
CA HIS A 10 -12.10 15.54 -3.75
C HIS A 10 -13.01 14.42 -3.26
N THR A 11 -12.82 13.97 -2.01
CA THR A 11 -13.52 12.79 -1.47
C THR A 11 -14.23 13.12 -0.17
N TYR A 12 -15.45 12.57 -0.02
CA TYR A 12 -16.33 12.82 1.12
C TYR A 12 -16.83 11.51 1.72
N TYR A 13 -17.03 11.51 3.04
CA TYR A 13 -17.90 10.56 3.74
C TYR A 13 -19.14 11.29 4.21
N GLY A 14 -20.27 11.07 3.53
CA GLY A 14 -21.47 11.84 3.77
C GLY A 14 -21.23 13.34 3.50
N ARG A 15 -21.26 14.15 4.58
CA ARG A 15 -20.97 15.60 4.53
C ARG A 15 -19.53 15.93 4.88
N SER A 16 -18.77 15.00 5.42
CA SER A 16 -17.39 15.23 5.85
C SER A 16 -16.45 15.26 4.66
N TYR A 17 -15.82 16.40 4.40
CA TYR A 17 -14.86 16.62 3.32
C TYR A 17 -13.47 16.17 3.75
N ILE A 18 -13.02 15.03 3.27
CA ILE A 18 -11.79 14.37 3.71
C ILE A 18 -10.60 14.68 2.79
N LEU A 19 -10.76 14.46 1.48
CA LEU A 19 -9.70 14.81 0.51
C LEU A 19 -10.07 16.09 -0.20
N GLN A 20 -9.16 17.06 -0.20
CA GLN A 20 -9.40 18.45 -0.56
C GLN A 20 -8.47 18.87 -1.72
N GLY A 21 -8.53 18.16 -2.84
CA GLY A 21 -7.67 18.41 -4.00
C GLY A 21 -6.33 17.67 -3.89
N ALA A 22 -6.32 16.46 -3.32
CA ALA A 22 -5.10 15.70 -3.19
C ALA A 22 -4.58 15.22 -4.55
N SER A 23 -3.29 15.44 -4.80
CA SER A 23 -2.61 15.05 -6.04
C SER A 23 -1.28 14.35 -5.73
N LEU A 24 -1.05 13.20 -6.35
CA LEU A 24 0.21 12.46 -6.25
C LEU A 24 0.44 11.60 -7.49
N GLU A 25 1.67 11.18 -7.68
CA GLU A 25 2.04 10.26 -8.74
C GLU A 25 2.97 9.16 -8.22
N VAL A 26 2.90 7.99 -8.86
CA VAL A 26 3.82 6.87 -8.65
C VAL A 26 4.33 6.40 -10.00
N ARG A 27 5.64 6.27 -10.14
CA ARG A 27 6.28 5.73 -11.34
C ARG A 27 6.40 4.22 -11.25
N LYS A 28 6.79 3.57 -12.35
CA LYS A 28 7.16 2.15 -12.30
C LYS A 28 8.36 1.94 -11.40
N GLU A 29 8.36 0.81 -10.69
CA GLU A 29 9.51 0.39 -9.87
C GLU A 29 9.86 1.39 -8.74
N GLU A 30 8.94 2.31 -8.42
CA GLU A 30 9.14 3.35 -7.42
C GLU A 30 8.39 3.01 -6.13
N ILE A 31 8.99 3.31 -4.99
CA ILE A 31 8.33 3.32 -3.68
C ILE A 31 7.99 4.75 -3.31
N VAL A 32 6.72 5.05 -3.26
CA VAL A 32 6.20 6.34 -2.82
C VAL A 32 5.58 6.19 -1.44
N ALA A 33 6.01 7.00 -0.48
CA ALA A 33 5.39 7.08 0.83
C ALA A 33 4.45 8.28 0.93
N LEU A 34 3.24 8.05 1.44
CA LEU A 34 2.29 9.07 1.82
C LEU A 34 2.26 9.18 3.34
N LEU A 35 2.87 10.21 3.89
CA LEU A 35 3.00 10.50 5.30
C LEU A 35 2.03 11.60 5.74
N GLY A 36 1.66 11.60 7.00
CA GLY A 36 0.79 12.61 7.59
C GLY A 36 0.25 12.14 8.94
N ARG A 37 -0.26 13.07 9.72
CA ARG A 37 -0.85 12.78 11.04
C ARG A 37 -2.11 11.92 10.91
N ASN A 38 -2.54 11.32 12.02
CA ASN A 38 -3.80 10.59 12.06
C ASN A 38 -4.97 11.48 11.65
N GLY A 39 -5.87 10.95 10.80
CA GLY A 39 -6.98 11.72 10.24
C GLY A 39 -6.60 12.64 9.07
N ALA A 40 -5.34 12.67 8.61
CA ALA A 40 -4.93 13.52 7.48
C ALA A 40 -5.58 13.14 6.14
N GLY A 41 -6.11 11.90 6.00
CA GLY A 41 -6.75 11.44 4.76
C GLY A 41 -6.00 10.30 4.04
N LYS A 42 -4.90 9.79 4.58
CA LYS A 42 -4.02 8.79 3.96
C LYS A 42 -4.77 7.52 3.51
N THR A 43 -5.44 6.82 4.43
CA THR A 43 -6.26 5.64 4.13
C THR A 43 -7.38 5.95 3.15
N THR A 44 -7.99 7.15 3.26
CA THR A 44 -9.04 7.60 2.33
C THR A 44 -8.47 7.74 0.91
N THR A 45 -7.23 8.21 0.76
CA THR A 45 -6.55 8.28 -0.54
C THR A 45 -6.43 6.89 -1.16
N LEU A 46 -5.93 5.89 -0.42
CA LEU A 46 -5.83 4.52 -0.92
C LEU A 46 -7.21 3.93 -1.28
N LYS A 47 -8.20 4.12 -0.42
CA LYS A 47 -9.58 3.67 -0.68
C LYS A 47 -10.19 4.35 -1.90
N THR A 48 -9.88 5.62 -2.14
CA THR A 48 -10.35 6.35 -3.31
C THR A 48 -9.69 5.82 -4.58
N ILE A 49 -8.37 5.59 -4.57
CA ILE A 49 -7.63 4.96 -5.69
C ILE A 49 -8.22 3.59 -6.02
N MET A 50 -8.49 2.77 -5.00
CA MET A 50 -9.09 1.44 -5.17
C MET A 50 -10.55 1.45 -5.64
N GLY A 51 -11.19 2.62 -5.73
CA GLY A 51 -12.60 2.73 -6.09
C GLY A 51 -13.58 2.21 -5.02
N LEU A 52 -13.11 2.05 -3.77
CA LEU A 52 -13.92 1.72 -2.59
C LEU A 52 -14.72 2.94 -2.11
N VAL A 53 -14.17 4.14 -2.29
CA VAL A 53 -14.84 5.41 -2.09
C VAL A 53 -14.74 6.20 -3.39
N LYS A 54 -15.86 6.77 -3.86
CA LYS A 54 -15.84 7.53 -5.11
C LYS A 54 -15.50 8.99 -4.84
N PRO A 55 -14.53 9.59 -5.58
CA PRO A 55 -14.31 11.02 -5.50
C PRO A 55 -15.48 11.77 -6.15
N ARG A 56 -15.79 12.95 -5.62
CA ARG A 56 -16.78 13.86 -6.24
C ARG A 56 -16.19 14.63 -7.42
N ALA A 57 -14.90 14.97 -7.34
CA ALA A 57 -14.15 15.64 -8.40
C ALA A 57 -12.72 15.12 -8.46
N GLY A 58 -12.01 15.47 -9.52
CA GLY A 58 -10.65 15.01 -9.81
C GLY A 58 -10.63 13.75 -10.65
N ARG A 59 -9.41 13.24 -10.93
CA ARG A 59 -9.20 12.04 -11.76
C ARG A 59 -8.13 11.13 -11.19
N ILE A 60 -8.25 9.85 -11.50
CA ILE A 60 -7.27 8.82 -11.18
C ILE A 60 -6.95 8.06 -12.47
N LEU A 61 -5.72 8.19 -12.92
CA LEU A 61 -5.22 7.55 -14.12
C LEU A 61 -4.26 6.43 -13.74
N PHE A 62 -4.42 5.26 -14.35
CA PHE A 62 -3.55 4.11 -14.17
C PHE A 62 -3.18 3.54 -15.53
N LYS A 63 -1.88 3.47 -15.85
CA LYS A 63 -1.39 3.10 -17.20
C LYS A 63 -2.10 3.91 -18.29
N ASP A 64 -2.20 5.23 -18.08
CA ASP A 64 -2.88 6.21 -18.94
C ASP A 64 -4.40 5.98 -19.12
N GLY A 65 -4.98 4.96 -18.47
CA GLY A 65 -6.41 4.70 -18.45
C GLY A 65 -7.11 5.33 -17.25
N ASP A 66 -8.24 5.98 -17.46
CA ASP A 66 -9.06 6.53 -16.37
C ASP A 66 -9.73 5.40 -15.58
N VAL A 67 -9.45 5.34 -14.28
CA VAL A 67 -10.03 4.39 -13.32
C VAL A 67 -10.94 5.05 -12.29
N THR A 68 -11.14 6.36 -12.34
CA THR A 68 -11.82 7.21 -11.34
C THR A 68 -13.18 6.66 -10.93
N ARG A 69 -13.99 6.24 -11.88
CA ARG A 69 -15.36 5.76 -11.66
C ARG A 69 -15.50 4.24 -11.66
N LEU A 70 -14.41 3.51 -11.86
CA LEU A 70 -14.46 2.05 -11.88
C LEU A 70 -14.75 1.49 -10.48
N PRO A 71 -15.57 0.43 -10.35
CA PRO A 71 -15.74 -0.27 -9.08
C PRO A 71 -14.45 -1.00 -8.70
N ALA A 72 -14.24 -1.23 -7.41
CA ALA A 72 -12.99 -1.77 -6.85
C ALA A 72 -12.50 -3.06 -7.55
N PHE A 73 -13.42 -3.98 -7.88
CA PHE A 73 -13.02 -5.23 -8.55
C PHE A 73 -12.46 -4.98 -9.98
N LYS A 74 -12.93 -3.95 -10.70
CA LYS A 74 -12.38 -3.56 -12.01
C LYS A 74 -11.02 -2.88 -11.83
N VAL A 75 -10.86 -2.04 -10.81
CA VAL A 75 -9.56 -1.41 -10.46
C VAL A 75 -8.52 -2.50 -10.16
N ALA A 76 -8.88 -3.48 -9.31
CA ALA A 76 -8.00 -4.61 -8.99
C ALA A 76 -7.60 -5.43 -10.25
N ARG A 77 -8.55 -5.65 -11.19
CA ARG A 77 -8.27 -6.36 -12.45
C ARG A 77 -7.36 -5.58 -13.40
N ARG A 78 -7.21 -4.27 -13.23
CA ARG A 78 -6.27 -3.46 -14.01
C ARG A 78 -4.82 -3.60 -13.54
N GLY A 79 -4.58 -4.23 -12.38
CA GLY A 79 -3.24 -4.48 -11.84
C GLY A 79 -2.93 -3.63 -10.60
N ILE A 80 -3.93 -3.14 -9.87
CA ILE A 80 -3.74 -2.45 -8.59
C ILE A 80 -4.05 -3.43 -7.46
N GLY A 81 -3.02 -3.82 -6.67
CA GLY A 81 -3.17 -4.59 -5.43
C GLY A 81 -3.43 -3.68 -4.25
N TYR A 82 -4.14 -4.15 -3.23
CA TYR A 82 -4.40 -3.39 -2.00
C TYR A 82 -4.31 -4.28 -0.76
N VAL A 83 -3.53 -3.85 0.21
CA VAL A 83 -3.45 -4.44 1.56
C VAL A 83 -3.93 -3.38 2.55
N PRO A 84 -5.14 -3.53 3.09
CA PRO A 84 -5.70 -2.59 4.06
C PRO A 84 -5.02 -2.73 5.43
N GLN A 85 -5.14 -1.69 6.24
CA GLN A 85 -4.79 -1.72 7.66
C GLN A 85 -5.53 -2.87 8.36
N GLY A 86 -4.87 -3.58 9.28
CA GLY A 86 -5.48 -4.68 10.02
C GLY A 86 -5.51 -6.03 9.29
N ARG A 87 -4.79 -6.15 8.13
CA ARG A 87 -4.55 -7.41 7.39
C ARG A 87 -5.78 -8.03 6.74
N HIS A 88 -6.95 -7.97 7.37
CA HIS A 88 -8.25 -8.48 6.89
C HIS A 88 -8.18 -9.92 6.36
N LEU A 89 -7.59 -10.82 7.16
CA LEU A 89 -7.58 -12.25 6.88
C LEU A 89 -8.91 -12.90 7.28
N PHE A 90 -9.13 -14.07 6.74
CA PHE A 90 -10.17 -14.99 7.20
C PHE A 90 -9.58 -15.90 8.30
N PRO A 91 -9.77 -15.60 9.60
CA PRO A 91 -9.01 -16.23 10.68
C PRO A 91 -9.32 -17.72 10.86
N LYS A 92 -10.51 -18.16 10.46
CA LYS A 92 -10.96 -19.56 10.51
C LYS A 92 -10.61 -20.37 9.27
N MET A 93 -10.00 -19.75 8.27
CA MET A 93 -9.46 -20.40 7.07
C MET A 93 -7.96 -20.63 7.25
N THR A 94 -7.45 -21.67 6.62
CA THR A 94 -6.02 -21.96 6.56
C THR A 94 -5.25 -20.89 5.77
N VAL A 95 -3.92 -20.90 5.87
CA VAL A 95 -3.05 -20.03 5.05
C VAL A 95 -3.34 -20.26 3.56
N LEU A 96 -3.37 -21.52 3.11
CA LEU A 96 -3.64 -21.86 1.71
C LEU A 96 -5.00 -21.35 1.25
N GLU A 97 -6.04 -21.52 2.04
CA GLU A 97 -7.38 -21.02 1.70
C GLU A 97 -7.40 -19.49 1.62
N ASN A 98 -6.74 -18.79 2.56
CA ASN A 98 -6.59 -17.34 2.48
C ASN A 98 -5.87 -16.91 1.19
N LEU A 99 -4.77 -17.58 0.82
CA LEU A 99 -4.05 -17.29 -0.42
C LEU A 99 -4.93 -17.52 -1.66
N LYS A 100 -5.71 -18.61 -1.68
CA LYS A 100 -6.65 -18.93 -2.77
C LYS A 100 -7.71 -17.84 -2.97
N THR A 101 -8.12 -17.11 -1.94
CA THR A 101 -9.04 -15.95 -2.14
C THR A 101 -8.43 -14.83 -2.98
N GLY A 102 -7.12 -14.77 -3.08
CA GLY A 102 -6.39 -13.86 -3.96
C GLY A 102 -6.37 -14.29 -5.42
N MET A 103 -6.62 -15.56 -5.73
CA MET A 103 -6.57 -16.11 -7.07
C MET A 103 -7.84 -15.79 -7.85
N ARG A 104 -7.71 -15.68 -9.18
CA ARG A 104 -8.85 -15.59 -10.12
C ARG A 104 -9.28 -16.97 -10.59
N ASP A 105 -8.29 -17.81 -10.86
CA ASP A 105 -8.46 -19.17 -11.36
C ASP A 105 -7.21 -20.01 -11.02
N GLN A 106 -7.17 -21.26 -11.52
CA GLN A 106 -6.06 -22.18 -11.27
C GLN A 106 -4.73 -21.74 -11.89
N SER A 107 -4.73 -20.87 -12.91
CA SER A 107 -3.49 -20.38 -13.51
C SER A 107 -2.68 -19.50 -12.53
N ASP A 108 -3.36 -18.86 -11.59
CA ASP A 108 -2.71 -18.07 -10.54
C ASP A 108 -1.98 -18.98 -9.50
N ALA A 109 -2.22 -20.30 -9.49
CA ALA A 109 -1.55 -21.21 -8.55
C ALA A 109 -0.02 -21.25 -8.75
N GLN A 110 0.48 -21.02 -9.96
CA GLN A 110 1.92 -20.92 -10.25
C GLN A 110 2.56 -19.72 -9.53
N GLN A 111 1.77 -18.71 -9.15
CA GLN A 111 2.25 -17.54 -8.42
C GLN A 111 2.59 -17.84 -6.96
N LEU A 112 2.10 -18.95 -6.41
CA LEU A 112 2.44 -19.38 -5.06
C LEU A 112 3.95 -19.56 -4.86
N GLU A 113 4.66 -20.06 -5.87
CA GLU A 113 6.11 -20.21 -5.79
C GLU A 113 6.82 -18.85 -5.64
N GLY A 114 6.40 -17.84 -6.38
CA GLY A 114 6.91 -16.48 -6.22
C GLY A 114 6.62 -15.91 -4.81
N VAL A 115 5.42 -16.17 -4.30
CA VAL A 115 5.04 -15.77 -2.93
C VAL A 115 5.89 -16.49 -1.88
N PHE A 116 6.12 -17.81 -2.01
CA PHE A 116 6.93 -18.58 -1.08
C PHE A 116 8.42 -18.20 -1.14
N SER A 117 8.91 -17.73 -2.28
CA SER A 117 10.26 -17.17 -2.39
C SER A 117 10.42 -15.88 -1.59
N LEU A 118 9.37 -15.06 -1.48
CA LEU A 118 9.36 -13.85 -0.66
C LEU A 118 9.09 -14.16 0.84
N PHE A 119 8.21 -15.12 1.10
CA PHE A 119 7.76 -15.51 2.44
C PHE A 119 7.84 -17.03 2.65
N PRO A 120 9.06 -17.62 2.81
CA PRO A 120 9.23 -19.09 2.90
C PRO A 120 8.40 -19.73 4.02
N VAL A 121 8.23 -19.02 5.15
CA VAL A 121 7.44 -19.50 6.30
C VAL A 121 6.01 -19.87 5.95
N LEU A 122 5.42 -19.25 4.91
CA LEU A 122 4.05 -19.55 4.50
C LEU A 122 3.90 -20.94 3.89
N ARG A 123 4.96 -21.46 3.25
CA ARG A 123 4.98 -22.84 2.71
C ARG A 123 4.88 -23.88 3.82
N GLU A 124 5.55 -23.64 4.94
CA GLU A 124 5.56 -24.54 6.10
C GLU A 124 4.23 -24.54 6.84
N ARG A 125 3.44 -23.48 6.69
CA ARG A 125 2.21 -23.23 7.47
C ARG A 125 0.93 -23.31 6.65
N LEU A 126 0.97 -23.87 5.44
CA LEU A 126 -0.18 -23.87 4.50
C LEU A 126 -1.48 -24.37 5.12
N ASN A 127 -1.41 -25.40 5.97
CA ASN A 127 -2.57 -26.01 6.61
C ASN A 127 -2.93 -25.40 7.97
N GLN A 128 -2.14 -24.41 8.47
CA GLN A 128 -2.40 -23.74 9.73
C GLN A 128 -3.50 -22.68 9.55
N LEU A 129 -4.37 -22.54 10.56
CA LEU A 129 -5.40 -21.49 10.58
C LEU A 129 -4.74 -20.12 10.65
N ALA A 130 -5.15 -19.19 9.78
CA ALA A 130 -4.55 -17.86 9.69
C ALA A 130 -4.68 -17.05 10.98
N GLY A 131 -5.73 -17.29 11.76
CA GLY A 131 -5.93 -16.63 13.05
C GLY A 131 -4.93 -17.01 14.14
N THR A 132 -4.21 -18.15 13.98
CA THR A 132 -3.21 -18.63 14.95
C THR A 132 -1.78 -18.24 14.61
N LEU A 133 -1.58 -17.56 13.49
CA LEU A 133 -0.28 -17.06 13.05
C LEU A 133 0.18 -15.86 13.88
N SER A 134 1.49 -15.66 13.98
CA SER A 134 2.07 -14.42 14.50
C SER A 134 1.67 -13.21 13.65
N GLY A 135 1.74 -12.01 14.23
CA GLY A 135 1.40 -10.77 13.50
C GLY A 135 2.19 -10.59 12.21
N GLY A 136 3.47 -10.95 12.19
CA GLY A 136 4.31 -10.90 10.98
C GLY A 136 3.86 -11.91 9.92
N GLU A 137 3.57 -13.14 10.31
CA GLU A 137 3.08 -14.17 9.39
C GLU A 137 1.71 -13.82 8.81
N GLN A 138 0.81 -13.26 9.63
CA GLN A 138 -0.47 -12.74 9.14
C GLN A 138 -0.27 -11.62 8.10
N GLN A 139 0.68 -10.71 8.33
CA GLN A 139 1.03 -9.67 7.39
C GLN A 139 1.60 -10.23 6.08
N ALA A 140 2.45 -11.29 6.20
CA ALA A 140 2.94 -12.00 5.04
C ALA A 140 1.79 -12.59 4.19
N VAL A 141 0.79 -13.24 4.83
CA VAL A 141 -0.40 -13.76 4.12
C VAL A 141 -1.17 -12.62 3.43
N ALA A 142 -1.38 -11.49 4.11
CA ALA A 142 -2.12 -10.35 3.55
C ALA A 142 -1.43 -9.76 2.30
N ILE A 143 -0.11 -9.55 2.36
CA ILE A 143 0.70 -9.06 1.23
C ILE A 143 0.69 -10.10 0.11
N SER A 144 0.92 -11.37 0.43
CA SER A 144 0.94 -12.48 -0.54
C SER A 144 -0.36 -12.59 -1.33
N ARG A 145 -1.50 -12.47 -0.64
CA ARG A 145 -2.83 -12.49 -1.26
C ARG A 145 -3.01 -11.38 -2.30
N ALA A 146 -2.41 -10.21 -2.08
CA ALA A 146 -2.44 -9.13 -3.05
C ALA A 146 -1.47 -9.37 -4.22
N LEU A 147 -0.32 -10.01 -3.97
CA LEU A 147 0.73 -10.27 -4.97
C LEU A 147 0.37 -11.39 -5.95
N ILE A 148 -0.46 -12.36 -5.55
CA ILE A 148 -0.86 -13.52 -6.39
C ILE A 148 -1.42 -13.06 -7.74
N LYS A 149 -2.10 -11.91 -7.80
CA LYS A 149 -2.65 -11.35 -9.05
C LYS A 149 -1.62 -10.66 -9.94
N ARG A 150 -0.34 -10.69 -9.60
CA ARG A 150 0.74 -9.95 -10.28
C ARG A 150 0.36 -8.49 -10.52
N PRO A 151 0.16 -7.70 -9.46
CA PRO A 151 -0.16 -6.29 -9.63
C PRO A 151 1.05 -5.54 -10.19
N ASP A 152 0.80 -4.48 -10.95
CA ASP A 152 1.86 -3.54 -11.35
C ASP A 152 2.20 -2.54 -10.23
N ILE A 153 1.23 -2.31 -9.34
CA ILE A 153 1.39 -1.50 -8.13
C ILE A 153 0.66 -2.14 -6.96
N ILE A 154 1.27 -2.09 -5.78
CA ILE A 154 0.61 -2.48 -4.52
C ILE A 154 0.44 -1.26 -3.61
N LEU A 155 -0.78 -1.07 -3.13
CA LEU A 155 -1.13 -0.06 -2.13
C LEU A 155 -1.09 -0.71 -0.75
N LEU A 156 -0.29 -0.18 0.16
CA LEU A 156 -0.08 -0.70 1.50
C LEU A 156 -0.51 0.33 2.55
N ASP A 157 -1.46 -0.04 3.39
CA ASP A 157 -2.01 0.81 4.44
C ASP A 157 -1.48 0.38 5.81
N GLU A 158 -0.48 1.10 6.33
CA GLU A 158 0.22 0.86 7.59
C GLU A 158 0.70 -0.60 7.77
N PRO A 159 1.47 -1.15 6.83
CA PRO A 159 1.87 -2.55 6.85
C PRO A 159 2.77 -2.93 8.03
N THR A 160 3.40 -1.97 8.73
CA THR A 160 4.28 -2.25 9.87
C THR A 160 3.60 -2.19 11.22
N THR A 161 2.32 -1.82 11.28
CA THR A 161 1.58 -1.68 12.55
C THR A 161 1.44 -3.02 13.27
N GLY A 162 1.83 -3.05 14.55
CA GLY A 162 1.76 -4.26 15.38
C GLY A 162 2.75 -5.37 15.01
N LEU A 163 3.84 -5.03 14.29
CA LEU A 163 4.90 -5.98 13.94
C LEU A 163 6.13 -5.84 14.82
N MET A 164 6.78 -6.97 15.08
CA MET A 164 8.08 -7.01 15.73
C MET A 164 9.17 -6.41 14.81
N PRO A 165 10.23 -5.77 15.38
CA PRO A 165 11.28 -5.12 14.61
C PRO A 165 11.93 -6.02 13.55
N ILE A 166 12.14 -7.30 13.86
CA ILE A 166 12.73 -8.27 12.92
C ILE A 166 11.89 -8.43 11.64
N PHE A 167 10.55 -8.38 11.76
CA PHE A 167 9.68 -8.48 10.59
C PHE A 167 9.62 -7.16 9.80
N VAL A 168 9.69 -6.03 10.50
CA VAL A 168 9.78 -4.70 9.84
C VAL A 168 11.05 -4.63 8.98
N PHE A 169 12.19 -5.15 9.48
CA PHE A 169 13.42 -5.23 8.71
C PHE A 169 13.25 -6.12 7.45
N LYS A 170 12.62 -7.29 7.59
CA LYS A 170 12.33 -8.17 6.45
C LYS A 170 11.43 -7.51 5.40
N LEU A 171 10.45 -6.71 5.82
CA LEU A 171 9.58 -5.99 4.87
C LEU A 171 10.35 -5.01 4.00
N LYS A 172 11.40 -4.37 4.53
CA LYS A 172 12.26 -3.49 3.74
C LYS A 172 12.92 -4.23 2.57
N GLU A 173 13.49 -5.41 2.84
CA GLU A 173 14.10 -6.25 1.79
C GLU A 173 13.07 -6.76 0.79
N ILE A 174 11.86 -7.11 1.27
CA ILE A 174 10.77 -7.56 0.41
C ILE A 174 10.33 -6.41 -0.51
N PHE A 175 10.18 -5.21 0.00
CA PHE A 175 9.78 -4.05 -0.83
C PHE A 175 10.81 -3.77 -1.93
N LYS A 176 12.11 -3.83 -1.59
CA LYS A 176 13.18 -3.72 -2.58
C LYS A 176 13.07 -4.81 -3.67
N LYS A 177 12.89 -6.07 -3.28
CA LYS A 177 12.68 -7.16 -4.24
C LYS A 177 11.43 -6.97 -5.12
N LEU A 178 10.34 -6.42 -4.55
CA LEU A 178 9.14 -6.15 -5.33
C LEU A 178 9.40 -5.10 -6.41
N THR A 179 10.09 -4.01 -6.09
CA THR A 179 10.42 -2.97 -7.08
C THR A 179 11.42 -3.47 -8.12
N GLU A 180 12.44 -4.25 -7.74
CA GLU A 180 13.35 -4.91 -8.66
C GLU A 180 12.62 -5.88 -9.64
N ASN A 181 11.46 -6.41 -9.23
CA ASN A 181 10.58 -7.24 -10.09
C ASN A 181 9.49 -6.42 -10.80
N GLY A 182 9.62 -5.11 -10.87
CA GLY A 182 8.72 -4.24 -11.64
C GLY A 182 7.44 -3.82 -10.94
N ILE A 183 7.25 -4.13 -9.65
CA ILE A 183 6.06 -3.77 -8.88
C ILE A 183 6.31 -2.46 -8.14
N ALA A 184 5.54 -1.40 -8.47
CA ALA A 184 5.58 -0.15 -7.72
C ALA A 184 4.85 -0.27 -6.38
N ILE A 185 5.18 0.59 -5.43
CA ILE A 185 4.57 0.60 -4.10
C ILE A 185 4.09 2.00 -3.75
N LEU A 186 2.81 2.13 -3.37
CA LEU A 186 2.31 3.31 -2.65
C LEU A 186 2.06 2.92 -1.20
N LEU A 187 2.89 3.45 -0.31
CA LEU A 187 2.94 3.12 1.11
C LEU A 187 2.33 4.24 1.94
N VAL A 188 1.30 3.95 2.71
CA VAL A 188 0.85 4.79 3.83
C VAL A 188 1.48 4.26 5.11
N GLU A 189 2.14 5.11 5.87
CA GLU A 189 2.83 4.73 7.12
C GLU A 189 2.79 5.83 8.18
N GLU A 190 2.83 5.40 9.44
CA GLU A 190 3.01 6.27 10.60
C GLU A 190 4.45 6.20 11.15
N LYS A 191 5.15 5.08 10.93
CA LYS A 191 6.55 4.92 11.33
C LYS A 191 7.48 5.60 10.34
N ILE A 192 7.73 6.88 10.59
CA ILE A 192 8.54 7.75 9.74
C ILE A 192 9.90 7.13 9.40
N PRO A 193 10.69 6.61 10.38
CA PRO A 193 12.00 6.04 10.07
C PRO A 193 11.93 4.87 9.09
N PHE A 194 10.88 4.03 9.18
CA PHE A 194 10.67 2.95 8.22
C PHE A 194 10.35 3.51 6.82
N ALA A 195 9.35 4.39 6.73
CA ALA A 195 8.95 4.98 5.46
C ALA A 195 10.13 5.65 4.73
N LEU A 196 10.91 6.49 5.44
CA LEU A 196 12.09 7.15 4.90
C LEU A 196 13.21 6.16 4.51
N SER A 197 13.27 4.98 5.16
CA SER A 197 14.29 3.98 4.84
C SER A 197 14.03 3.26 3.52
N VAL A 198 12.77 3.23 3.05
CA VAL A 198 12.35 2.47 1.86
C VAL A 198 11.90 3.36 0.69
N ALA A 199 11.32 4.52 0.95
CA ALA A 199 10.71 5.36 -0.08
C ALA A 199 11.75 6.09 -0.95
N ASP A 200 11.47 6.20 -2.24
CA ASP A 200 12.19 7.05 -3.20
C ASP A 200 11.63 8.47 -3.20
N GLN A 201 10.30 8.60 -3.04
CA GLN A 201 9.57 9.86 -2.94
C GLN A 201 8.64 9.85 -1.73
N VAL A 202 8.49 10.99 -1.10
CA VAL A 202 7.61 11.18 0.06
C VAL A 202 6.65 12.33 -0.20
N TYR A 203 5.36 12.09 0.00
CA TYR A 203 4.32 13.09 0.01
C TYR A 203 3.84 13.32 1.45
N PHE A 204 3.73 14.57 1.85
CA PHE A 204 3.24 14.97 3.16
C PHE A 204 1.81 15.47 3.05
N MET A 205 0.90 14.73 3.70
CA MET A 205 -0.53 15.07 3.69
C MET A 205 -0.95 15.74 5.00
N VAL A 206 -1.62 16.89 4.87
CA VAL A 206 -2.20 17.64 5.99
C VAL A 206 -3.63 17.98 5.65
N LYS A 207 -4.59 17.59 6.51
CA LYS A 207 -6.02 17.90 6.36
C LYS A 207 -6.58 17.65 4.94
N GLY A 208 -6.23 16.52 4.35
CA GLY A 208 -6.74 16.11 3.04
C GLY A 208 -6.05 16.70 1.82
N LYS A 209 -4.97 17.46 2.02
CA LYS A 209 -4.16 18.07 0.95
C LYS A 209 -2.73 17.54 0.98
N ILE A 210 -2.11 17.47 -0.18
CA ILE A 210 -0.66 17.28 -0.28
C ILE A 210 -0.01 18.66 -0.15
N GLU A 211 0.66 18.89 0.97
CA GLU A 211 1.30 20.17 1.28
C GLU A 211 2.77 20.22 0.85
N TYR A 212 3.42 19.05 0.76
CA TYR A 212 4.82 18.98 0.38
C TYR A 212 5.15 17.64 -0.27
N ARG A 213 6.10 17.65 -1.19
CA ARG A 213 6.69 16.48 -1.82
C ARG A 213 8.20 16.63 -1.80
N ALA A 214 8.92 15.54 -1.51
CA ALA A 214 10.37 15.51 -1.52
C ALA A 214 10.91 14.15 -1.93
N GLY A 215 12.03 14.13 -2.61
CA GLY A 215 12.83 12.93 -2.83
C GLY A 215 13.58 12.53 -1.56
N LYS A 216 13.99 11.26 -1.49
CA LYS A 216 14.73 10.71 -0.35
C LYS A 216 15.97 11.54 0.00
N GLU A 217 16.74 11.94 -1.01
CA GLU A 217 17.98 12.71 -0.84
C GLU A 217 17.72 14.10 -0.25
N GLU A 218 16.61 14.72 -0.66
CA GLU A 218 16.22 16.04 -0.19
C GLU A 218 15.86 16.04 1.30
N LEU A 219 15.32 14.92 1.82
CA LEU A 219 14.90 14.76 3.23
C LEU A 219 16.07 14.43 4.15
N GLN A 220 17.22 14.01 3.62
CA GLN A 220 18.40 13.71 4.43
C GLN A 220 18.88 14.98 5.14
N GLY A 221 18.89 14.93 6.48
CA GLY A 221 19.32 16.05 7.33
C GLY A 221 18.31 17.18 7.53
N LYS A 222 17.15 17.17 6.84
CA LYS A 222 16.13 18.22 6.97
C LYS A 222 15.05 17.85 8.00
N LYS A 223 15.44 17.74 9.28
CA LYS A 223 14.51 17.45 10.39
C LYS A 223 13.35 18.47 10.48
N GLU A 224 13.58 19.70 10.11
CA GLU A 224 12.59 20.81 10.12
C GLU A 224 11.33 20.47 9.30
N ILE A 225 11.49 19.78 8.16
CA ILE A 225 10.37 19.36 7.30
C ILE A 225 9.51 18.34 8.06
N LEU A 226 10.14 17.37 8.72
CA LEU A 226 9.44 16.33 9.47
C LEU A 226 8.69 16.93 10.67
N ILE A 227 9.32 17.84 11.41
CA ILE A 227 8.69 18.56 12.51
C ILE A 227 7.49 19.38 12.00
N ARG A 228 7.68 20.12 10.91
CA ARG A 228 6.64 21.00 10.33
C ARG A 228 5.39 20.24 9.92
N TYR A 229 5.53 19.11 9.18
CA TYR A 229 4.39 18.41 8.58
C TYR A 229 3.87 17.25 9.43
N LEU A 230 4.70 16.64 10.26
CA LEU A 230 4.35 15.47 11.05
C LEU A 230 4.28 15.79 12.56
N GLY A 231 4.93 16.87 13.01
CA GLY A 231 4.95 17.29 14.41
C GLY A 231 5.76 16.37 15.32
N VAL A 232 6.77 15.69 14.75
CA VAL A 232 7.65 14.76 15.49
C VAL A 232 9.11 15.06 15.22
N GLU A 233 9.93 15.00 16.27
CA GLU A 233 11.39 14.95 16.18
C GLU A 233 11.81 13.49 15.89
N VAL A 234 12.58 13.27 14.82
CA VAL A 234 13.10 11.97 14.38
C VAL A 234 14.60 11.92 14.61
#